data_ffb685c5aa12c8140181e85d4226f22f
#
_entry.id   ffb685c5aa12c8140181e85d4226f22f
#
_cell.length_a   1.000
_cell.length_b   1.000
_cell.length_c   1.000
_cell.angle_alpha   90.00
_cell.angle_beta   90.00
_cell.angle_gamma   90.00
#
_symmetry.space_group_name_H-M   'P 1'
#
loop_
_entity.id
_entity.type
_entity.pdbx_description
1 polymer ?
#
loop_
_entity_poly.entity_id
_entity_poly.type
_entity_poly.pdbx_seq_one_letter_code
_entity_poly.pdbx_strand_id
1 'polypeptide(L)'
;MKIFSNFDSGSIHVVKADDKNDIQLKIPNDNMSEFYQWFHFRLETEAEQSHTIKLLDLAKSAYPEGWQGYDVVASYDREEWFRIPAEFDGDTLTFTVIPERSSIYFAYFAPYTYDRHLDLLHMAQSAHHCKLDTLGHTLDGNDMSLLTFGEPEEGKKKIWMIARQHPGETMAEWFMEGMIQRLLDENDTVARALLEKAVLYVVPNMNPDGGIRGHLRTNAVGVNLNREWQTPSMEKSPEVFLVRERMLETGVDMFLDVHGDEAIPYNFVAGSEGIPSYDENLAALENAFKQALLTITPEFQDEIGYDKDEPGKANLTVGSNWVAEQFKCLSYTIEMPFKDNNNHPDPLYGWSPERSVMFGQDVLAATFAVTDKI
;
A
#
# COMPACT_ATOMS: atom_id res chain seq x y z
N MET A 1 6.15 -18.59 -27.70
CA MET A 1 5.82 -17.50 -26.76
C MET A 1 4.49 -17.81 -26.09
N LYS A 2 4.40 -17.66 -24.76
CA LYS A 2 3.17 -17.87 -23.98
C LYS A 2 3.09 -16.81 -22.87
N ILE A 3 1.88 -16.42 -22.50
CA ILE A 3 1.60 -15.45 -21.45
C ILE A 3 0.70 -16.12 -20.39
N PHE A 4 1.04 -15.96 -19.13
CA PHE A 4 0.35 -16.58 -18.00
C PHE A 4 0.06 -15.55 -16.92
N SER A 5 -1.12 -15.64 -16.33
CA SER A 5 -1.53 -14.85 -15.15
C SER A 5 -2.34 -15.67 -14.13
N ASN A 6 -2.38 -17.00 -14.28
CA ASN A 6 -3.11 -17.86 -13.36
C ASN A 6 -2.22 -18.22 -12.15
N PHE A 7 -1.96 -17.25 -11.32
CA PHE A 7 -1.21 -17.33 -10.06
C PHE A 7 -1.63 -16.16 -9.16
N ASP A 8 -1.21 -16.17 -7.91
CA ASP A 8 -1.52 -15.13 -6.93
C ASP A 8 -1.22 -13.72 -7.46
N SER A 9 -2.18 -12.81 -7.35
CA SER A 9 -2.18 -11.43 -7.89
C SER A 9 -2.08 -11.32 -9.41
N GLY A 10 -2.09 -12.43 -10.15
CA GLY A 10 -2.00 -12.45 -11.60
C GLY A 10 -3.24 -11.83 -12.27
N SER A 11 -3.02 -10.88 -13.19
CA SER A 11 -4.10 -10.15 -13.87
C SER A 11 -3.62 -9.65 -15.22
N ILE A 12 -4.08 -10.28 -16.31
CA ILE A 12 -3.91 -9.82 -17.69
C ILE A 12 -4.87 -10.54 -18.63
N HIS A 13 -5.33 -9.84 -19.67
CA HIS A 13 -6.08 -10.40 -20.77
C HIS A 13 -5.26 -10.30 -22.08
N VAL A 14 -5.05 -11.44 -22.75
CA VAL A 14 -4.31 -11.50 -24.00
C VAL A 14 -5.26 -11.24 -25.18
N VAL A 15 -5.03 -10.14 -25.89
CA VAL A 15 -5.76 -9.78 -27.12
C VAL A 15 -5.10 -10.40 -28.34
N LYS A 16 -3.75 -10.27 -28.45
CA LYS A 16 -2.95 -10.80 -29.53
C LYS A 16 -1.56 -11.15 -29.02
N ALA A 17 -1.05 -12.34 -29.36
CA ALA A 17 0.28 -12.80 -28.96
C ALA A 17 0.91 -13.74 -29.98
N ASP A 18 0.57 -13.63 -31.26
CA ASP A 18 1.11 -14.40 -32.37
C ASP A 18 2.32 -13.73 -33.05
N ASP A 19 2.53 -12.43 -32.80
CA ASP A 19 3.68 -11.66 -33.29
C ASP A 19 4.43 -11.06 -32.10
N LYS A 20 5.69 -11.43 -31.92
CA LYS A 20 6.54 -10.91 -30.82
C LYS A 20 6.81 -9.41 -30.92
N ASN A 21 6.65 -8.79 -32.07
CA ASN A 21 6.84 -7.36 -32.26
C ASN A 21 5.53 -6.56 -32.07
N ASP A 22 4.41 -7.24 -31.84
CA ASP A 22 3.10 -6.61 -31.62
C ASP A 22 2.22 -7.45 -30.69
N ILE A 23 2.66 -7.63 -29.45
CA ILE A 23 1.89 -8.28 -28.38
C ILE A 23 0.91 -7.27 -27.81
N GLN A 24 -0.37 -7.57 -27.83
CA GLN A 24 -1.43 -6.68 -27.39
C GLN A 24 -2.17 -7.30 -26.19
N LEU A 25 -2.19 -6.57 -25.09
CA LEU A 25 -2.78 -6.99 -23.83
C LEU A 25 -3.77 -5.94 -23.32
N LYS A 26 -4.72 -6.35 -22.48
CA LYS A 26 -5.62 -5.47 -21.74
C LYS A 26 -5.60 -5.83 -20.27
N ILE A 27 -5.79 -4.83 -19.44
CA ILE A 27 -5.94 -5.01 -17.99
C ILE A 27 -7.40 -5.31 -17.70
N PRO A 28 -7.74 -6.44 -17.05
CA PRO A 28 -9.11 -6.73 -16.61
C PRO A 28 -9.58 -5.78 -15.53
N ASN A 29 -10.88 -5.56 -15.48
CA ASN A 29 -11.49 -4.85 -14.35
C ASN A 29 -11.39 -5.68 -13.06
N ASP A 30 -11.37 -4.98 -11.93
CA ASP A 30 -11.65 -5.58 -10.63
C ASP A 30 -13.03 -6.26 -10.66
N ASN A 31 -13.20 -7.34 -9.91
CA ASN A 31 -14.46 -8.07 -9.89
C ASN A 31 -15.63 -7.17 -9.46
N MET A 32 -16.73 -7.19 -10.21
CA MET A 32 -17.94 -6.37 -9.95
C MET A 32 -17.68 -4.86 -9.86
N SER A 33 -16.65 -4.35 -10.54
CA SER A 33 -16.22 -2.96 -10.49
C SER A 33 -15.81 -2.46 -11.88
N GLU A 34 -15.72 -1.15 -12.04
CA GLU A 34 -15.21 -0.51 -13.25
C GLU A 34 -13.73 -0.12 -13.12
N PHE A 35 -13.12 -0.26 -11.94
CA PHE A 35 -11.70 0.02 -11.72
C PHE A 35 -10.83 -1.02 -12.41
N TYR A 36 -9.79 -0.56 -13.12
CA TYR A 36 -8.72 -1.41 -13.65
C TYR A 36 -7.46 -0.57 -13.81
N GLN A 37 -6.32 -1.10 -13.39
CA GLN A 37 -4.97 -0.57 -13.64
C GLN A 37 -3.89 -1.56 -13.19
N TRP A 38 -4.20 -2.47 -12.26
CA TRP A 38 -3.28 -3.52 -11.85
C TRP A 38 -3.11 -4.56 -12.95
N PHE A 39 -1.85 -4.88 -13.28
CA PHE A 39 -1.49 -6.03 -14.09
C PHE A 39 -0.34 -6.80 -13.44
N HIS A 40 -0.35 -8.11 -13.60
CA HIS A 40 0.75 -8.99 -13.23
C HIS A 40 0.68 -10.24 -14.10
N PHE A 41 1.73 -10.48 -14.88
CA PHE A 41 1.78 -11.62 -15.80
C PHE A 41 3.22 -12.10 -16.02
N ARG A 42 3.35 -13.34 -16.53
CA ARG A 42 4.61 -13.95 -16.91
C ARG A 42 4.63 -14.17 -18.43
N LEU A 43 5.71 -13.76 -19.06
CA LEU A 43 6.04 -14.10 -20.44
C LEU A 43 7.03 -15.26 -20.45
N GLU A 44 6.70 -16.34 -21.18
CA GLU A 44 7.59 -17.45 -21.50
C GLU A 44 7.95 -17.38 -22.98
N THR A 45 9.23 -17.31 -23.31
CA THR A 45 9.74 -17.12 -24.67
C THR A 45 11.16 -17.66 -24.82
N GLU A 46 11.75 -17.57 -26.01
CA GLU A 46 13.18 -17.80 -26.22
C GLU A 46 13.97 -16.58 -25.69
N ALA A 47 15.05 -16.83 -24.96
CA ALA A 47 15.95 -15.77 -24.47
C ALA A 47 16.55 -15.00 -25.66
N GLU A 48 17.02 -13.77 -25.39
CA GLU A 48 17.70 -12.89 -26.35
C GLU A 48 16.85 -12.51 -27.59
N GLN A 49 15.52 -12.68 -27.50
CA GLN A 49 14.58 -12.23 -28.52
C GLN A 49 13.88 -10.94 -28.08
N SER A 50 13.85 -9.94 -28.99
CA SER A 50 13.12 -8.70 -28.72
C SER A 50 11.62 -8.93 -28.78
N HIS A 51 10.89 -8.36 -27.80
CA HIS A 51 9.43 -8.40 -27.71
C HIS A 51 8.92 -6.99 -27.48
N THR A 52 7.93 -6.56 -28.29
CA THR A 52 7.21 -5.30 -28.08
C THR A 52 5.82 -5.61 -27.54
N ILE A 53 5.53 -5.09 -26.34
CA ILE A 53 4.30 -5.33 -25.59
C ILE A 53 3.53 -4.02 -25.47
N LYS A 54 2.24 -4.08 -25.71
CA LYS A 54 1.30 -2.96 -25.66
C LYS A 54 0.18 -3.27 -24.66
N LEU A 55 0.00 -2.40 -23.69
CA LEU A 55 -1.19 -2.37 -22.84
C LEU A 55 -2.17 -1.37 -23.44
N LEU A 56 -3.35 -1.83 -23.81
CA LEU A 56 -4.35 -1.08 -24.58
C LEU A 56 -5.45 -0.50 -23.68
N ASP A 57 -6.14 0.52 -24.18
CA ASP A 57 -7.34 1.15 -23.58
C ASP A 57 -7.07 1.82 -22.22
N LEU A 58 -5.89 2.35 -22.01
CA LEU A 58 -5.48 2.92 -20.72
C LEU A 58 -6.01 4.35 -20.47
N ALA A 59 -6.51 5.04 -21.49
CA ALA A 59 -7.16 6.35 -21.33
C ALA A 59 -8.41 6.29 -20.45
N LYS A 60 -8.98 5.10 -20.23
CA LYS A 60 -10.16 4.86 -19.41
C LYS A 60 -9.85 4.08 -18.14
N SER A 61 -8.58 3.86 -17.84
CA SER A 61 -8.16 3.21 -16.59
C SER A 61 -8.53 4.09 -15.38
N ALA A 62 -8.40 3.55 -14.20
CA ALA A 62 -8.80 4.23 -12.96
C ALA A 62 -8.08 5.58 -12.77
N TYR A 63 -6.79 5.63 -13.13
CA TYR A 63 -5.91 6.80 -12.98
C TYR A 63 -5.05 6.98 -14.22
N PRO A 64 -5.62 7.47 -15.35
CA PRO A 64 -4.90 7.55 -16.62
C PRO A 64 -3.69 8.49 -16.57
N GLU A 65 -3.68 9.50 -15.71
CA GLU A 65 -2.54 10.38 -15.43
C GLU A 65 -1.34 9.64 -14.81
N GLY A 66 -1.59 8.51 -14.19
CA GLY A 66 -0.57 7.62 -13.64
C GLY A 66 0.38 7.03 -14.68
N TRP A 67 -0.06 6.88 -15.93
CA TRP A 67 0.75 6.28 -17.01
C TRP A 67 1.82 7.19 -17.57
N GLN A 68 1.66 8.51 -17.47
CA GLN A 68 2.67 9.44 -17.97
C GLN A 68 3.95 9.34 -17.13
N GLY A 69 5.06 8.98 -17.76
CA GLY A 69 6.36 8.79 -17.09
C GLY A 69 6.42 7.52 -16.21
N TYR A 70 5.52 6.56 -16.44
CA TYR A 70 5.53 5.27 -15.78
C TYR A 70 6.40 4.28 -16.55
N ASP A 71 7.29 3.58 -15.86
CA ASP A 71 8.10 2.49 -16.37
C ASP A 71 7.63 1.16 -15.77
N VAL A 72 7.58 0.10 -16.62
CA VAL A 72 7.05 -1.21 -16.23
C VAL A 72 8.00 -1.92 -15.27
N VAL A 73 7.47 -2.49 -14.21
CA VAL A 73 8.24 -3.31 -13.26
C VAL A 73 8.39 -4.73 -13.78
N ALA A 74 9.61 -5.25 -13.79
CA ALA A 74 9.91 -6.61 -14.29
C ALA A 74 10.82 -7.38 -13.35
N SER A 75 10.73 -8.71 -13.38
CA SER A 75 11.57 -9.61 -12.57
C SER A 75 11.80 -10.95 -13.24
N TYR A 76 12.97 -11.55 -13.00
CA TYR A 76 13.27 -12.92 -13.42
C TYR A 76 13.01 -13.96 -12.34
N ASP A 77 13.08 -13.56 -11.08
CA ASP A 77 13.03 -14.45 -9.90
C ASP A 77 11.88 -14.13 -8.93
N ARG A 78 11.15 -13.01 -9.14
CA ARG A 78 10.09 -12.47 -8.29
C ARG A 78 10.58 -11.89 -6.94
N GLU A 79 11.89 -11.71 -6.82
CA GLU A 79 12.55 -11.09 -5.66
C GLU A 79 13.16 -9.75 -6.06
N GLU A 80 14.02 -9.71 -7.07
CA GLU A 80 14.58 -8.49 -7.61
C GLU A 80 13.67 -7.95 -8.72
N TRP A 81 13.16 -6.71 -8.52
CA TRP A 81 12.26 -6.03 -9.44
C TRP A 81 12.91 -4.76 -9.98
N PHE A 82 13.05 -4.65 -11.30
CA PHE A 82 13.68 -3.53 -11.99
C PHE A 82 12.73 -2.89 -12.99
N ARG A 83 13.03 -1.66 -13.43
CA ARG A 83 12.19 -0.90 -14.36
C ARG A 83 12.61 -1.12 -15.81
N ILE A 84 11.61 -1.22 -16.68
CA ILE A 84 11.76 -1.23 -18.14
C ILE A 84 11.10 0.04 -18.67
N PRO A 85 11.86 0.90 -19.41
CA PRO A 85 11.30 2.13 -19.98
C PRO A 85 10.08 1.85 -20.86
N ALA A 86 9.05 2.67 -20.71
CA ALA A 86 7.80 2.56 -21.44
C ALA A 86 7.35 3.92 -21.97
N GLU A 87 6.62 3.91 -23.06
CA GLU A 87 6.06 5.11 -23.71
C GLU A 87 4.53 5.05 -23.67
N PHE A 88 3.90 6.10 -23.15
CA PHE A 88 2.44 6.26 -23.12
C PHE A 88 2.01 7.32 -24.14
N ASP A 89 1.17 6.94 -25.10
CA ASP A 89 0.68 7.83 -26.16
C ASP A 89 -0.66 8.52 -25.84
N GLY A 90 -1.18 8.33 -24.63
CA GLY A 90 -2.47 8.84 -24.16
C GLY A 90 -3.57 7.76 -24.10
N ASP A 91 -3.34 6.57 -24.67
CA ASP A 91 -4.27 5.43 -24.60
C ASP A 91 -3.55 4.08 -24.50
N THR A 92 -2.37 3.96 -25.04
CA THR A 92 -1.57 2.73 -25.07
C THR A 92 -0.22 2.94 -24.40
N LEU A 93 0.15 2.04 -23.50
CA LEU A 93 1.51 1.95 -22.98
C LEU A 93 2.29 0.90 -23.76
N THR A 94 3.41 1.30 -24.35
CA THR A 94 4.27 0.43 -25.15
C THR A 94 5.65 0.31 -24.51
N PHE A 95 6.15 -0.91 -24.37
CA PHE A 95 7.51 -1.18 -23.92
C PHE A 95 8.14 -2.33 -24.70
N THR A 96 9.46 -2.31 -24.83
CA THR A 96 10.23 -3.34 -25.52
C THR A 96 11.21 -3.98 -24.57
N VAL A 97 11.26 -5.30 -24.55
CA VAL A 97 12.16 -6.09 -23.71
C VAL A 97 12.91 -7.13 -24.53
N ILE A 98 14.16 -7.37 -24.18
CA ILE A 98 14.99 -8.49 -24.65
C ILE A 98 15.30 -9.36 -23.42
N PRO A 99 14.48 -10.37 -23.11
CA PRO A 99 14.70 -11.18 -21.92
C PRO A 99 16.01 -11.97 -21.98
N GLU A 100 16.81 -11.94 -20.92
CA GLU A 100 18.03 -12.74 -20.77
C GLU A 100 17.73 -14.21 -20.45
N ARG A 101 16.50 -14.50 -20.01
CA ARG A 101 16.03 -15.83 -19.60
C ARG A 101 14.78 -16.21 -20.40
N SER A 102 14.45 -17.48 -20.40
CA SER A 102 13.25 -18.00 -21.08
C SER A 102 11.92 -17.62 -20.41
N SER A 103 11.96 -16.95 -19.27
CA SER A 103 10.77 -16.51 -18.51
C SER A 103 11.08 -15.20 -17.79
N ILE A 104 10.14 -14.24 -17.86
CA ILE A 104 10.19 -12.96 -17.17
C ILE A 104 8.78 -12.57 -16.70
N TYR A 105 8.68 -11.96 -15.52
CA TYR A 105 7.45 -11.43 -14.96
C TYR A 105 7.38 -9.92 -15.18
N PHE A 106 6.16 -9.41 -15.34
CA PHE A 106 5.86 -7.98 -15.41
C PHE A 106 4.71 -7.67 -14.47
N ALA A 107 4.78 -6.53 -13.77
CA ALA A 107 3.73 -6.08 -12.87
C ALA A 107 3.64 -4.55 -12.87
N TYR A 108 2.51 -4.02 -12.37
CA TYR A 108 2.30 -2.59 -12.20
C TYR A 108 3.18 -2.00 -11.08
N PHE A 109 3.34 -2.74 -10.00
CA PHE A 109 4.36 -2.56 -8.97
C PHE A 109 4.82 -3.95 -8.50
N ALA A 110 5.98 -4.05 -7.81
CA ALA A 110 6.47 -5.30 -7.26
C ALA A 110 5.41 -5.98 -6.37
N PRO A 111 4.88 -7.14 -6.75
CA PRO A 111 3.80 -7.76 -6.00
C PRO A 111 4.22 -8.15 -4.58
N TYR A 112 3.32 -7.95 -3.62
CA TYR A 112 3.42 -8.56 -2.29
C TYR A 112 2.39 -9.69 -2.24
N THR A 113 2.85 -10.94 -2.35
CA THR A 113 1.97 -12.10 -2.49
C THR A 113 1.33 -12.49 -1.15
N TYR A 114 0.23 -13.24 -1.21
CA TYR A 114 -0.44 -13.71 0.01
C TYR A 114 0.44 -14.70 0.81
N ASP A 115 1.24 -15.53 0.14
CA ASP A 115 2.21 -16.39 0.83
C ASP A 115 3.25 -15.56 1.61
N ARG A 116 3.77 -14.47 1.01
CA ARG A 116 4.67 -13.54 1.70
C ARG A 116 3.99 -12.86 2.90
N HIS A 117 2.72 -12.48 2.75
CA HIS A 117 1.91 -11.97 3.86
C HIS A 117 1.83 -12.96 5.03
N LEU A 118 1.54 -14.23 4.75
CA LEU A 118 1.51 -15.28 5.77
C LEU A 118 2.88 -15.49 6.43
N ASP A 119 3.96 -15.46 5.66
CA ASP A 119 5.33 -15.56 6.17
C ASP A 119 5.65 -14.38 7.11
N LEU A 120 5.26 -13.14 6.75
CA LEU A 120 5.41 -11.96 7.61
C LEU A 120 4.66 -12.11 8.94
N LEU A 121 3.41 -12.54 8.91
CA LEU A 121 2.59 -12.76 10.11
C LEU A 121 3.21 -13.82 11.03
N HIS A 122 3.66 -14.94 10.46
CA HIS A 122 4.24 -16.03 11.23
C HIS A 122 5.64 -15.71 11.76
N MET A 123 6.41 -14.91 11.02
CA MET A 123 7.65 -14.35 11.54
C MET A 123 7.37 -13.42 12.74
N ALA A 124 6.39 -12.53 12.62
CA ALA A 124 6.05 -11.57 13.67
C ALA A 124 5.58 -12.26 14.96
N GLN A 125 4.67 -13.23 14.89
CA GLN A 125 4.17 -13.94 16.07
C GLN A 125 5.21 -14.80 16.79
N SER A 126 6.35 -15.10 16.15
CA SER A 126 7.43 -15.83 16.81
C SER A 126 8.17 -14.99 17.87
N ALA A 127 8.03 -13.66 17.84
CA ALA A 127 8.58 -12.77 18.86
C ALA A 127 7.68 -12.73 20.11
N HIS A 128 8.29 -12.77 21.29
CA HIS A 128 7.56 -12.84 22.56
C HIS A 128 6.72 -11.57 22.88
N HIS A 129 7.03 -10.45 22.25
CA HIS A 129 6.32 -9.17 22.42
C HIS A 129 5.33 -8.88 21.28
N CYS A 130 5.04 -9.87 20.43
CA CYS A 130 4.07 -9.78 19.37
C CYS A 130 2.99 -10.88 19.51
N LYS A 131 1.73 -10.48 19.42
CA LYS A 131 0.59 -11.38 19.39
C LYS A 131 -0.10 -11.27 18.04
N LEU A 132 -0.43 -12.40 17.43
CA LEU A 132 -1.27 -12.51 16.24
C LEU A 132 -2.70 -12.92 16.65
N ASP A 133 -3.68 -12.12 16.29
CA ASP A 133 -5.11 -12.41 16.43
C ASP A 133 -5.80 -12.42 15.07
N THR A 134 -6.79 -13.28 14.89
CA THR A 134 -7.73 -13.24 13.77
C THR A 134 -8.98 -12.48 14.20
N LEU A 135 -9.25 -11.31 13.60
CA LEU A 135 -10.43 -10.49 13.89
C LEU A 135 -11.72 -11.11 13.36
N GLY A 136 -11.62 -11.88 12.29
CA GLY A 136 -12.69 -12.53 11.55
C GLY A 136 -12.21 -12.89 10.16
N HIS A 137 -13.15 -13.02 9.21
CA HIS A 137 -12.84 -13.46 7.86
C HIS A 137 -13.40 -12.49 6.81
N THR A 138 -12.69 -12.40 5.70
CA THR A 138 -13.12 -11.70 4.49
C THR A 138 -14.25 -12.45 3.78
N LEU A 139 -14.74 -11.89 2.68
CA LEU A 139 -15.81 -12.52 1.88
C LEU A 139 -15.36 -13.82 1.18
N ASP A 140 -14.08 -13.97 0.84
CA ASP A 140 -13.51 -15.19 0.30
C ASP A 140 -13.06 -16.18 1.41
N GLY A 141 -13.18 -15.80 2.69
CA GLY A 141 -12.84 -16.62 3.84
C GLY A 141 -11.38 -16.53 4.29
N ASN A 142 -10.62 -15.55 3.79
CA ASN A 142 -9.28 -15.27 4.28
C ASN A 142 -9.31 -14.59 5.65
N ASP A 143 -8.28 -14.80 6.47
CA ASP A 143 -8.18 -14.22 7.80
C ASP A 143 -7.92 -12.70 7.74
N MET A 144 -8.67 -11.95 8.56
CA MET A 144 -8.35 -10.56 8.89
C MET A 144 -7.41 -10.55 10.10
N SER A 145 -6.13 -10.45 9.82
CA SER A 145 -5.06 -10.61 10.81
C SER A 145 -4.70 -9.30 11.47
N LEU A 146 -4.58 -9.32 12.80
CA LEU A 146 -4.10 -8.22 13.62
C LEU A 146 -2.84 -8.65 14.38
N LEU A 147 -1.75 -7.92 14.18
CA LEU A 147 -0.56 -8.00 15.01
C LEU A 147 -0.65 -6.96 16.13
N THR A 148 -0.42 -7.38 17.37
CA THR A 148 -0.33 -6.49 18.53
C THR A 148 1.08 -6.56 19.08
N PHE A 149 1.82 -5.44 19.02
CA PHE A 149 3.16 -5.33 19.59
C PHE A 149 3.11 -4.61 20.94
N GLY A 150 3.72 -5.23 21.94
CA GLY A 150 3.70 -4.78 23.33
C GLY A 150 2.42 -5.18 24.07
N GLU A 151 2.44 -5.04 25.38
CA GLU A 151 1.31 -5.39 26.24
C GLU A 151 0.41 -4.17 26.49
N PRO A 152 -0.93 -4.31 26.33
CA PRO A 152 -1.87 -3.26 26.69
C PRO A 152 -1.84 -2.99 28.20
N GLU A 153 -1.40 -1.80 28.58
CA GLU A 153 -1.32 -1.34 29.97
C GLU A 153 -1.92 0.05 30.10
N GLU A 154 -2.39 0.38 31.33
CA GLU A 154 -2.89 1.73 31.62
C GLU A 154 -1.78 2.77 31.41
N GLY A 155 -2.09 3.85 30.69
CA GLY A 155 -1.15 4.93 30.38
C GLY A 155 -0.36 4.75 29.09
N LYS A 156 -0.32 3.56 28.48
CA LYS A 156 0.29 3.38 27.15
C LYS A 156 -0.60 3.92 26.04
N LYS A 157 0.03 4.53 25.06
CA LYS A 157 -0.65 5.02 23.84
C LYS A 157 -1.08 3.86 22.95
N LYS A 158 -2.21 3.98 22.27
CA LYS A 158 -2.74 3.01 21.32
C LYS A 158 -2.49 3.55 19.91
N ILE A 159 -1.51 2.99 19.23
CA ILE A 159 -1.10 3.39 17.90
C ILE A 159 -1.60 2.33 16.92
N TRP A 160 -2.43 2.73 15.96
CA TRP A 160 -2.96 1.87 14.94
C TRP A 160 -2.32 2.16 13.59
N MET A 161 -1.95 1.11 12.88
CA MET A 161 -1.41 1.19 11.53
C MET A 161 -2.08 0.14 10.66
N ILE A 162 -2.63 0.58 9.54
CA ILE A 162 -3.22 -0.32 8.54
C ILE A 162 -2.58 -0.05 7.18
N ALA A 163 -2.62 -1.04 6.30
CA ALA A 163 -2.10 -0.90 4.95
C ALA A 163 -2.95 -1.66 3.94
N ARG A 164 -2.79 -1.28 2.67
CA ARG A 164 -3.31 -2.05 1.54
C ARG A 164 -4.84 -2.20 1.53
N GLN A 165 -5.55 -1.14 1.89
CA GLN A 165 -7.00 -1.07 1.64
C GLN A 165 -7.31 -1.23 0.14
N HIS A 166 -6.44 -0.66 -0.70
CA HIS A 166 -6.44 -0.88 -2.14
C HIS A 166 -5.38 -1.94 -2.48
N PRO A 167 -5.80 -3.10 -3.01
CA PRO A 167 -4.91 -4.26 -3.15
C PRO A 167 -3.77 -4.08 -4.15
N GLY A 168 -3.93 -3.18 -5.16
CA GLY A 168 -2.87 -2.86 -6.11
C GLY A 168 -1.71 -2.02 -5.53
N GLU A 169 -1.92 -1.37 -4.39
CA GLU A 169 -0.93 -0.54 -3.70
C GLU A 169 0.03 -1.41 -2.87
N THR A 170 0.76 -2.31 -3.53
CA THR A 170 1.57 -3.32 -2.85
C THR A 170 2.76 -2.74 -2.09
N MET A 171 3.23 -1.52 -2.43
CA MET A 171 4.25 -0.78 -1.68
C MET A 171 3.84 -0.58 -0.21
N ALA A 172 2.55 -0.51 0.07
CA ALA A 172 2.04 -0.33 1.42
C ALA A 172 2.35 -1.55 2.33
N GLU A 173 2.35 -2.77 1.78
CA GLU A 173 2.68 -3.95 2.57
C GLU A 173 4.20 -4.19 2.65
N TRP A 174 4.98 -3.80 1.62
CA TRP A 174 6.43 -3.71 1.71
C TRP A 174 6.87 -2.72 2.81
N PHE A 175 6.20 -1.58 2.91
CA PHE A 175 6.38 -0.63 4.01
C PHE A 175 6.12 -1.29 5.37
N MET A 176 5.00 -2.02 5.51
CA MET A 176 4.67 -2.73 6.75
C MET A 176 5.71 -3.79 7.10
N GLU A 177 6.25 -4.49 6.12
CA GLU A 177 7.34 -5.46 6.34
C GLU A 177 8.54 -4.77 7.01
N GLY A 178 8.99 -3.62 6.48
CA GLY A 178 10.12 -2.88 7.05
C GLY A 178 9.87 -2.40 8.48
N MET A 179 8.69 -1.85 8.74
CA MET A 179 8.29 -1.42 10.06
C MET A 179 8.22 -2.59 11.06
N ILE A 180 7.61 -3.71 10.65
CA ILE A 180 7.51 -4.93 11.48
C ILE A 180 8.88 -5.52 11.75
N GLN A 181 9.75 -5.64 10.75
CA GLN A 181 11.13 -6.11 10.94
C GLN A 181 11.88 -5.31 12.01
N ARG A 182 11.70 -3.98 12.00
CA ARG A 182 12.32 -3.11 13.00
C ARG A 182 11.72 -3.30 14.39
N LEU A 183 10.39 -3.51 14.48
CA LEU A 183 9.72 -3.83 15.75
C LEU A 183 10.17 -5.17 16.34
N LEU A 184 10.56 -6.12 15.48
CA LEU A 184 11.04 -7.45 15.88
C LEU A 184 12.51 -7.47 16.32
N ASP A 185 13.30 -6.46 15.95
CA ASP A 185 14.70 -6.37 16.37
C ASP A 185 14.81 -5.94 17.83
N GLU A 186 15.09 -6.89 18.70
CA GLU A 186 15.27 -6.67 20.14
C GLU A 186 16.44 -5.71 20.48
N ASN A 187 17.32 -5.44 19.53
CA ASN A 187 18.43 -4.49 19.68
C ASN A 187 18.07 -3.09 19.19
N ASP A 188 16.96 -2.90 18.45
CA ASP A 188 16.54 -1.59 18.01
C ASP A 188 16.06 -0.74 19.21
N THR A 189 16.81 0.31 19.51
CA THR A 189 16.53 1.16 20.68
C THR A 189 15.29 2.01 20.52
N VAL A 190 14.90 2.35 19.26
CA VAL A 190 13.68 3.12 18.97
C VAL A 190 12.45 2.23 19.18
N ALA A 191 12.46 1.01 18.64
CA ALA A 191 11.36 0.06 18.81
C ALA A 191 11.14 -0.27 20.30
N ARG A 192 12.21 -0.56 21.04
CA ARG A 192 12.14 -0.82 22.48
C ARG A 192 11.56 0.35 23.25
N ALA A 193 12.06 1.56 23.01
CA ALA A 193 11.59 2.75 23.72
C ALA A 193 10.14 3.11 23.34
N LEU A 194 9.72 2.84 22.11
CA LEU A 194 8.34 3.00 21.68
C LEU A 194 7.41 2.01 22.42
N LEU A 195 7.78 0.73 22.50
CA LEU A 195 6.99 -0.31 23.16
C LEU A 195 6.88 -0.13 24.69
N GLU A 196 7.80 0.60 25.31
CA GLU A 196 7.65 1.05 26.71
C GLU A 196 6.49 2.05 26.89
N LYS A 197 6.19 2.87 25.85
CA LYS A 197 5.23 3.98 25.89
C LYS A 197 3.92 3.68 25.18
N ALA A 198 3.91 2.71 24.27
CA ALA A 198 2.79 2.45 23.40
C ALA A 198 2.54 0.95 23.18
N VAL A 199 1.32 0.65 22.74
CA VAL A 199 0.94 -0.61 22.11
C VAL A 199 0.64 -0.31 20.65
N LEU A 200 1.22 -1.09 19.74
CA LEU A 200 0.97 -0.95 18.33
C LEU A 200 0.03 -2.05 17.84
N TYR A 201 -1.06 -1.66 17.21
CA TYR A 201 -2.02 -2.51 16.54
C TYR A 201 -1.81 -2.38 15.03
N VAL A 202 -1.40 -3.46 14.36
CA VAL A 202 -0.97 -3.44 12.96
C VAL A 202 -1.77 -4.43 12.15
N VAL A 203 -2.47 -3.94 11.10
CA VAL A 203 -3.12 -4.75 10.08
C VAL A 203 -2.34 -4.59 8.78
N PRO A 204 -1.40 -5.51 8.47
CA PRO A 204 -0.50 -5.32 7.33
C PRO A 204 -1.20 -5.37 5.98
N ASN A 205 -2.34 -6.07 5.88
CA ASN A 205 -3.13 -6.19 4.67
C ASN A 205 -4.64 -6.11 5.00
N MET A 206 -5.25 -5.00 4.60
CA MET A 206 -6.70 -4.78 4.76
C MET A 206 -7.54 -5.49 3.69
N ASN A 207 -6.95 -5.93 2.57
CA ASN A 207 -7.69 -6.45 1.43
C ASN A 207 -7.02 -7.69 0.81
N PRO A 208 -6.90 -8.79 1.56
CA PRO A 208 -6.26 -10.01 1.05
C PRO A 208 -7.01 -10.61 -0.15
N ASP A 209 -8.34 -10.56 -0.18
CA ASP A 209 -9.14 -11.07 -1.30
C ASP A 209 -8.81 -10.35 -2.61
N GLY A 210 -8.81 -9.02 -2.59
CA GLY A 210 -8.46 -8.21 -3.76
C GLY A 210 -7.02 -8.44 -4.19
N GLY A 211 -6.08 -8.59 -3.25
CA GLY A 211 -4.68 -8.89 -3.51
C GLY A 211 -4.51 -10.21 -4.27
N ILE A 212 -5.08 -11.29 -3.76
CA ILE A 212 -5.05 -12.63 -4.38
C ILE A 212 -5.66 -12.61 -5.79
N ARG A 213 -6.77 -11.88 -5.95
CA ARG A 213 -7.51 -11.76 -7.23
C ARG A 213 -6.81 -10.89 -8.27
N GLY A 214 -5.79 -10.12 -7.88
CA GLY A 214 -5.10 -9.17 -8.76
C GLY A 214 -5.96 -7.94 -9.10
N HIS A 215 -6.66 -7.41 -8.11
CA HIS A 215 -7.42 -6.17 -8.21
C HIS A 215 -6.51 -4.95 -8.01
N LEU A 216 -6.92 -3.82 -8.60
CA LEU A 216 -6.33 -2.53 -8.32
C LEU A 216 -6.82 -1.96 -6.97
N ARG A 217 -8.15 -1.89 -6.79
CA ARG A 217 -8.74 -0.98 -5.80
C ARG A 217 -9.77 -1.62 -4.88
N THR A 218 -10.50 -2.63 -5.34
CA THR A 218 -11.69 -3.11 -4.65
C THR A 218 -11.50 -4.49 -4.02
N ASN A 219 -12.36 -4.81 -3.05
CA ASN A 219 -12.42 -6.14 -2.44
C ASN A 219 -13.12 -7.18 -3.35
N ALA A 220 -13.41 -8.38 -2.84
CA ALA A 220 -13.99 -9.49 -3.59
C ALA A 220 -15.31 -9.17 -4.30
N VAL A 221 -16.08 -8.20 -3.81
CA VAL A 221 -17.41 -7.81 -4.35
C VAL A 221 -17.43 -6.41 -4.95
N GLY A 222 -16.28 -5.86 -5.31
CA GLY A 222 -16.17 -4.59 -6.01
C GLY A 222 -16.33 -3.35 -5.13
N VAL A 223 -16.15 -3.48 -3.82
CA VAL A 223 -16.27 -2.38 -2.86
C VAL A 223 -14.91 -1.75 -2.59
N ASN A 224 -14.83 -0.42 -2.68
CA ASN A 224 -13.66 0.35 -2.26
C ASN A 224 -13.66 0.52 -0.73
N LEU A 225 -12.80 -0.20 -0.03
CA LEU A 225 -12.75 -0.22 1.43
C LEU A 225 -12.54 1.18 2.04
N ASN A 226 -11.73 2.03 1.40
CA ASN A 226 -11.51 3.42 1.84
C ASN A 226 -12.66 4.38 1.49
N ARG A 227 -13.88 3.84 1.33
CA ARG A 227 -15.16 4.59 1.23
C ARG A 227 -16.22 3.99 2.14
N GLU A 228 -15.88 3.01 2.98
CA GLU A 228 -16.81 2.27 3.83
C GLU A 228 -16.72 2.64 5.32
N TRP A 229 -15.76 3.47 5.75
CA TRP A 229 -15.48 3.69 7.17
C TRP A 229 -16.63 4.29 7.97
N GLN A 230 -17.51 5.04 7.35
CA GLN A 230 -18.67 5.61 8.05
C GLN A 230 -19.73 4.56 8.37
N THR A 231 -20.00 3.63 7.46
CA THR A 231 -21.07 2.64 7.58
C THR A 231 -20.69 1.26 7.01
N PRO A 232 -19.59 0.63 7.49
CA PRO A 232 -19.19 -0.68 7.01
C PRO A 232 -20.21 -1.77 7.40
N SER A 233 -20.21 -2.87 6.67
CA SER A 233 -21.03 -4.04 6.99
C SER A 233 -20.32 -5.36 6.70
N MET A 234 -20.72 -6.43 7.39
CA MET A 234 -20.17 -7.78 7.16
C MET A 234 -20.49 -8.32 5.75
N GLU A 235 -21.53 -7.79 5.08
CA GLU A 235 -21.93 -8.24 3.74
C GLU A 235 -21.12 -7.57 2.62
N LYS A 236 -20.57 -6.37 2.85
CA LYS A 236 -19.90 -5.58 1.80
C LYS A 236 -18.43 -5.29 2.08
N SER A 237 -18.11 -5.02 3.33
CA SER A 237 -16.79 -4.57 3.78
C SER A 237 -16.46 -5.14 5.16
N PRO A 238 -16.47 -6.48 5.33
CA PRO A 238 -16.14 -7.12 6.60
C PRO A 238 -14.76 -6.71 7.10
N GLU A 239 -13.84 -6.43 6.21
CA GLU A 239 -12.50 -5.99 6.49
C GLU A 239 -12.50 -4.70 7.34
N VAL A 240 -13.20 -3.68 6.87
CA VAL A 240 -13.34 -2.41 7.58
C VAL A 240 -14.18 -2.57 8.85
N PHE A 241 -15.28 -3.34 8.78
CA PHE A 241 -16.16 -3.59 9.92
C PHE A 241 -15.38 -4.17 11.11
N LEU A 242 -14.65 -5.25 10.89
CA LEU A 242 -13.90 -5.96 11.93
C LEU A 242 -12.79 -5.09 12.55
N VAL A 243 -12.03 -4.39 11.72
CA VAL A 243 -10.95 -3.51 12.19
C VAL A 243 -11.52 -2.32 12.99
N ARG A 244 -12.58 -1.70 12.48
CA ARG A 244 -13.24 -0.58 13.16
C ARG A 244 -13.83 -0.97 14.53
N GLU A 245 -14.48 -2.14 14.62
CA GLU A 245 -15.00 -2.64 15.91
C GLU A 245 -13.86 -2.84 16.91
N ARG A 246 -12.72 -3.40 16.46
CA ARG A 246 -11.57 -3.55 17.37
C ARG A 246 -10.98 -2.19 17.78
N MET A 247 -10.93 -1.18 16.89
CA MET A 247 -10.51 0.18 17.24
C MET A 247 -11.45 0.82 18.30
N LEU A 248 -12.77 0.58 18.20
CA LEU A 248 -13.73 1.05 19.19
C LEU A 248 -13.54 0.39 20.56
N GLU A 249 -13.11 -0.86 20.61
CA GLU A 249 -12.80 -1.60 21.84
C GLU A 249 -11.49 -1.12 22.50
N THR A 250 -10.44 -0.90 21.71
CA THR A 250 -9.10 -0.59 22.22
C THR A 250 -8.87 0.92 22.44
N GLY A 251 -9.58 1.76 21.69
CA GLY A 251 -9.25 3.17 21.51
C GLY A 251 -8.12 3.39 20.51
N VAL A 252 -7.93 4.66 20.10
CA VAL A 252 -6.89 5.10 19.17
C VAL A 252 -6.33 6.44 19.63
N ASP A 253 -5.02 6.53 19.85
CA ASP A 253 -4.31 7.76 20.16
C ASP A 253 -3.55 8.30 18.92
N MET A 254 -3.22 7.41 17.96
CA MET A 254 -2.62 7.75 16.66
C MET A 254 -3.00 6.70 15.63
N PHE A 255 -3.21 7.14 14.38
CA PHE A 255 -3.57 6.27 13.27
C PHE A 255 -2.78 6.60 12.01
N LEU A 256 -2.27 5.56 11.34
CA LEU A 256 -1.63 5.65 10.04
C LEU A 256 -2.27 4.65 9.07
N ASP A 257 -2.68 5.15 7.92
CA ASP A 257 -3.27 4.39 6.80
C ASP A 257 -2.32 4.45 5.61
N VAL A 258 -1.71 3.32 5.26
CA VAL A 258 -0.60 3.29 4.30
C VAL A 258 -1.09 2.87 2.92
N HIS A 259 -0.82 3.73 1.94
CA HIS A 259 -1.30 3.69 0.57
C HIS A 259 -0.20 3.91 -0.48
N GLY A 260 -0.61 3.95 -1.74
CA GLY A 260 0.21 4.35 -2.87
C GLY A 260 -0.58 5.20 -3.87
N ASP A 261 0.07 6.24 -4.45
CA ASP A 261 -0.51 7.14 -5.44
C ASP A 261 0.06 6.91 -6.84
N GLU A 262 -0.82 6.77 -7.83
CA GLU A 262 -0.44 6.45 -9.21
C GLU A 262 0.14 7.67 -9.95
N ALA A 263 -0.26 8.89 -9.57
CA ALA A 263 0.02 10.11 -10.30
C ALA A 263 1.16 10.94 -9.71
N ILE A 264 1.18 11.09 -8.39
CA ILE A 264 2.11 11.96 -7.68
C ILE A 264 3.44 11.22 -7.42
N PRO A 265 4.56 11.64 -8.05
CA PRO A 265 5.85 10.95 -7.95
C PRO A 265 6.64 11.38 -6.70
N TYR A 266 6.03 11.33 -5.53
CA TYR A 266 6.61 11.71 -4.24
C TYR A 266 6.00 10.89 -3.11
N ASN A 267 6.75 10.72 -2.01
CA ASN A 267 6.16 10.33 -0.74
C ASN A 267 5.59 11.55 -0.04
N PHE A 268 4.35 11.45 0.41
CA PHE A 268 3.66 12.52 1.15
C PHE A 268 2.66 11.97 2.16
N VAL A 269 2.11 12.84 2.98
CA VAL A 269 1.02 12.53 3.89
C VAL A 269 -0.18 13.43 3.64
N ALA A 270 -1.38 12.88 3.74
CA ALA A 270 -2.63 13.64 3.77
C ALA A 270 -3.19 13.60 5.19
N GLY A 271 -3.38 14.76 5.78
CA GLY A 271 -3.92 14.94 7.13
C GLY A 271 -5.44 14.95 7.16
N SER A 272 -5.96 15.37 8.29
CA SER A 272 -7.41 15.38 8.55
C SER A 272 -7.99 16.81 8.65
N GLU A 273 -7.36 17.78 7.99
CA GLU A 273 -7.64 19.23 8.14
C GLU A 273 -9.11 19.63 7.90
N GLY A 274 -9.88 18.85 7.17
CA GLY A 274 -11.29 19.15 6.87
C GLY A 274 -12.30 18.52 7.82
N ILE A 275 -11.91 17.75 8.84
CA ILE A 275 -12.89 17.11 9.75
C ILE A 275 -13.59 18.14 10.63
N PRO A 276 -14.85 17.89 11.05
CA PRO A 276 -15.59 18.81 11.91
C PRO A 276 -14.91 19.19 13.22
N SER A 277 -14.14 18.25 13.80
CA SER A 277 -13.47 18.44 15.10
C SER A 277 -12.03 18.93 14.98
N TYR A 278 -11.55 19.30 13.79
CA TYR A 278 -10.18 19.77 13.63
C TYR A 278 -9.91 21.04 14.42
N ASP A 279 -8.84 21.03 15.20
CA ASP A 279 -8.46 22.15 16.06
C ASP A 279 -6.94 22.45 16.02
N GLU A 280 -6.51 23.47 16.76
CA GLU A 280 -5.10 23.88 16.83
C GLU A 280 -4.20 22.78 17.45
N ASN A 281 -4.73 21.94 18.34
CA ASN A 281 -3.94 20.85 18.93
C ASN A 281 -3.67 19.75 17.90
N LEU A 282 -4.69 19.38 17.14
CA LEU A 282 -4.52 18.38 16.07
C LEU A 282 -3.57 18.91 14.97
N ALA A 283 -3.71 20.18 14.58
CA ALA A 283 -2.78 20.83 13.65
C ALA A 283 -1.32 20.81 14.16
N ALA A 284 -1.13 21.02 15.46
CA ALA A 284 0.21 20.97 16.07
C ALA A 284 0.79 19.55 16.08
N LEU A 285 -0.03 18.52 16.32
CA LEU A 285 0.38 17.10 16.26
C LEU A 285 0.75 16.70 14.83
N GLU A 286 -0.09 17.06 13.84
CA GLU A 286 0.17 16.80 12.42
C GLU A 286 1.49 17.45 11.99
N ASN A 287 1.70 18.73 12.32
CA ASN A 287 2.95 19.40 12.02
C ASN A 287 4.16 18.75 12.71
N ALA A 288 4.02 18.32 13.98
CA ALA A 288 5.11 17.67 14.68
C ALA A 288 5.54 16.36 14.01
N PHE A 289 4.59 15.55 13.51
CA PHE A 289 4.87 14.32 12.78
C PHE A 289 5.58 14.59 11.43
N LYS A 290 5.08 15.55 10.65
CA LYS A 290 5.70 15.96 9.39
C LYS A 290 7.13 16.48 9.59
N GLN A 291 7.37 17.32 10.59
CA GLN A 291 8.70 17.81 10.91
C GLN A 291 9.66 16.69 11.36
N ALA A 292 9.15 15.67 12.06
CA ALA A 292 9.93 14.48 12.39
C ALA A 292 10.34 13.71 11.11
N LEU A 293 9.41 13.47 10.19
CA LEU A 293 9.70 12.80 8.91
C LEU A 293 10.71 13.57 8.07
N LEU A 294 10.54 14.89 7.90
CA LEU A 294 11.49 15.74 7.17
C LEU A 294 12.91 15.70 7.76
N THR A 295 13.03 15.45 9.06
CA THR A 295 14.33 15.36 9.74
C THR A 295 14.96 13.97 9.60
N ILE A 296 14.13 12.92 9.56
CA ILE A 296 14.57 11.53 9.60
C ILE A 296 14.96 11.03 8.21
N THR A 297 14.17 11.37 7.19
CA THR A 297 14.37 10.79 5.86
C THR A 297 14.28 11.82 4.74
N PRO A 298 15.23 11.82 3.79
CA PRO A 298 15.16 12.66 2.60
C PRO A 298 14.13 12.16 1.57
N GLU A 299 13.60 10.94 1.74
CA GLU A 299 12.57 10.39 0.87
C GLU A 299 11.20 11.08 1.03
N PHE A 300 10.98 11.78 2.15
CA PHE A 300 9.74 12.49 2.45
C PHE A 300 9.83 13.98 2.10
N GLN A 301 8.70 14.56 1.66
CA GLN A 301 8.52 16.00 1.45
C GLN A 301 7.11 16.44 1.89
N ASP A 302 6.89 17.75 2.12
CA ASP A 302 5.64 18.35 2.58
C ASP A 302 5.17 19.53 1.70
N GLU A 303 5.61 19.54 0.44
CA GLU A 303 5.28 20.62 -0.52
C GLU A 303 4.22 20.19 -1.54
N ILE A 304 4.23 18.91 -1.93
CA ILE A 304 3.38 18.32 -2.96
C ILE A 304 2.57 17.18 -2.35
N GLY A 305 1.25 17.18 -2.56
CA GLY A 305 0.33 16.21 -2.05
C GLY A 305 -1.10 16.55 -2.46
N TYR A 306 -2.08 15.97 -1.78
CA TYR A 306 -3.48 16.30 -2.03
C TYR A 306 -3.84 17.69 -1.50
N ASP A 307 -4.79 18.33 -2.17
CA ASP A 307 -5.40 19.56 -1.67
C ASP A 307 -6.09 19.30 -0.33
N LYS A 308 -5.98 20.29 0.58
CA LYS A 308 -6.65 20.21 1.88
C LYS A 308 -8.15 20.44 1.76
N ASP A 309 -8.92 19.65 2.47
CA ASP A 309 -10.36 19.85 2.59
C ASP A 309 -10.68 21.18 3.31
N GLU A 310 -11.76 21.85 2.88
CA GLU A 310 -12.29 22.98 3.62
C GLU A 310 -12.81 22.54 5.00
N PRO A 311 -12.78 23.41 6.03
CA PRO A 311 -13.25 23.07 7.37
C PRO A 311 -14.68 22.50 7.38
N GLY A 312 -14.84 21.31 7.98
CA GLY A 312 -16.08 20.56 8.06
C GLY A 312 -16.51 19.87 6.77
N LYS A 313 -15.63 19.77 5.75
CA LYS A 313 -15.91 19.16 4.44
C LYS A 313 -15.18 17.85 4.18
N ALA A 314 -14.33 17.40 5.10
CA ALA A 314 -13.65 16.13 4.95
C ALA A 314 -14.62 14.97 4.73
N ASN A 315 -14.25 14.07 3.83
CA ASN A 315 -15.04 12.88 3.54
C ASN A 315 -14.84 11.83 4.64
N LEU A 316 -15.80 11.71 5.56
CA LEU A 316 -15.75 10.75 6.67
C LEU A 316 -15.95 9.28 6.26
N THR A 317 -16.14 8.99 4.97
CA THR A 317 -16.10 7.61 4.48
C THR A 317 -14.65 7.10 4.30
N VAL A 318 -13.67 8.00 4.33
CA VAL A 318 -12.22 7.72 4.29
C VAL A 318 -11.70 7.36 5.67
N GLY A 319 -10.84 6.36 5.74
CA GLY A 319 -10.33 5.79 7.01
C GLY A 319 -9.68 6.81 7.91
N SER A 320 -8.68 7.54 7.44
CA SER A 320 -7.96 8.55 8.24
C SER A 320 -8.88 9.65 8.77
N ASN A 321 -9.82 10.14 7.96
CA ASN A 321 -10.78 11.17 8.37
C ASN A 321 -11.77 10.65 9.41
N TRP A 322 -12.27 9.41 9.22
CA TRP A 322 -13.20 8.80 10.17
C TRP A 322 -12.54 8.59 11.54
N VAL A 323 -11.31 8.02 11.54
CA VAL A 323 -10.58 7.75 12.78
C VAL A 323 -10.25 9.05 13.51
N ALA A 324 -9.74 10.07 12.80
CA ALA A 324 -9.47 11.38 13.37
C ALA A 324 -10.72 11.99 14.01
N GLU A 325 -11.86 11.97 13.32
CA GLU A 325 -13.13 12.52 13.84
C GLU A 325 -13.66 11.72 15.03
N GLN A 326 -13.57 10.37 14.98
CA GLN A 326 -14.09 9.50 16.03
C GLN A 326 -13.29 9.59 17.33
N PHE A 327 -11.95 9.60 17.23
CA PHE A 327 -11.06 9.49 18.39
C PHE A 327 -10.36 10.81 18.77
N LYS A 328 -10.50 11.85 17.96
CA LYS A 328 -9.83 13.16 18.14
C LYS A 328 -8.31 12.99 18.26
N CYS A 329 -7.73 12.18 17.40
CA CYS A 329 -6.33 11.78 17.45
C CYS A 329 -5.57 12.15 16.17
N LEU A 330 -4.25 12.16 16.24
CA LEU A 330 -3.38 12.27 15.07
C LEU A 330 -3.68 11.14 14.09
N SER A 331 -4.03 11.48 12.85
CA SER A 331 -4.39 10.52 11.80
C SER A 331 -3.89 10.98 10.45
N TYR A 332 -3.17 10.09 9.75
CA TYR A 332 -2.63 10.36 8.44
C TYR A 332 -2.88 9.22 7.46
N THR A 333 -3.16 9.59 6.20
CA THR A 333 -2.89 8.73 5.05
C THR A 333 -1.45 8.97 4.61
N ILE A 334 -0.66 7.89 4.48
CA ILE A 334 0.70 7.92 3.93
C ILE A 334 0.62 7.43 2.50
N GLU A 335 1.16 8.19 1.57
CA GLU A 335 1.18 7.86 0.14
C GLU A 335 2.60 7.69 -0.36
N MET A 336 2.82 6.63 -1.15
CA MET A 336 4.07 6.31 -1.83
C MET A 336 3.85 6.24 -3.33
N PRO A 337 4.80 6.64 -4.19
CA PRO A 337 4.59 6.65 -5.63
C PRO A 337 4.62 5.24 -6.25
N PHE A 338 3.79 5.00 -7.28
CA PHE A 338 3.96 3.83 -8.16
C PHE A 338 5.13 3.98 -9.11
N LYS A 339 5.58 5.19 -9.38
CA LYS A 339 6.66 5.55 -10.32
C LYS A 339 8.01 5.57 -9.61
N ASP A 340 8.72 6.67 -9.73
CA ASP A 340 9.92 6.98 -8.95
C ASP A 340 9.63 8.15 -8.01
N ASN A 341 10.50 8.36 -7.02
CA ASN A 341 10.48 9.56 -6.19
C ASN A 341 11.35 10.63 -6.85
N ASN A 342 10.71 11.71 -7.34
CA ASN A 342 11.41 12.78 -8.05
C ASN A 342 12.46 13.52 -7.20
N ASN A 343 12.39 13.45 -5.87
CA ASN A 343 13.42 14.05 -5.00
C ASN A 343 14.74 13.26 -5.06
N HIS A 344 14.65 11.93 -5.21
CA HIS A 344 15.79 11.03 -5.24
C HIS A 344 15.56 9.94 -6.30
N PRO A 345 15.65 10.28 -7.60
CA PRO A 345 15.33 9.35 -8.67
C PRO A 345 16.34 8.20 -8.76
N ASP A 346 15.82 6.99 -9.00
CA ASP A 346 16.60 5.79 -9.32
C ASP A 346 16.13 5.22 -10.66
N PRO A 347 16.85 5.45 -11.76
CA PRO A 347 16.40 5.03 -13.09
C PRO A 347 16.36 3.51 -13.30
N LEU A 348 16.98 2.72 -12.42
CA LEU A 348 16.99 1.25 -12.52
C LEU A 348 15.81 0.62 -11.75
N TYR A 349 15.53 1.12 -10.57
CA TYR A 349 14.52 0.52 -9.68
C TYR A 349 13.28 1.40 -9.47
N GLY A 350 13.40 2.72 -9.64
CA GLY A 350 12.34 3.67 -9.30
C GLY A 350 12.04 3.65 -7.80
N TRP A 351 10.79 3.94 -7.42
CA TRP A 351 10.31 3.56 -6.09
C TRP A 351 10.21 2.03 -6.04
N SER A 352 10.84 1.41 -5.07
CA SER A 352 11.06 -0.04 -5.02
C SER A 352 10.58 -0.66 -3.71
N PRO A 353 10.50 -2.01 -3.64
CA PRO A 353 10.29 -2.73 -2.38
C PRO A 353 11.25 -2.31 -1.28
N GLU A 354 12.54 -2.24 -1.56
CA GLU A 354 13.58 -1.90 -0.59
C GLU A 354 13.39 -0.48 -0.04
N ARG A 355 13.05 0.48 -0.91
CA ARG A 355 12.77 1.87 -0.50
C ARG A 355 11.50 1.94 0.35
N SER A 356 10.45 1.17 0.01
CA SER A 356 9.25 1.06 0.82
C SER A 356 9.52 0.48 2.21
N VAL A 357 10.35 -0.58 2.27
CA VAL A 357 10.83 -1.18 3.53
C VAL A 357 11.56 -0.16 4.39
N MET A 358 12.53 0.57 3.82
CA MET A 358 13.28 1.62 4.54
C MET A 358 12.37 2.74 5.01
N PHE A 359 11.42 3.17 4.18
CA PHE A 359 10.48 4.23 4.56
C PHE A 359 9.57 3.80 5.71
N GLY A 360 9.14 2.53 5.77
CA GLY A 360 8.43 1.97 6.92
C GLY A 360 9.23 2.03 8.22
N GLN A 361 10.54 1.77 8.14
CA GLN A 361 11.45 1.89 9.28
C GLN A 361 11.61 3.35 9.74
N ASP A 362 11.68 4.30 8.81
CA ASP A 362 11.78 5.73 9.09
C ASP A 362 10.50 6.27 9.73
N VAL A 363 9.33 5.85 9.25
CA VAL A 363 8.03 6.22 9.83
C VAL A 363 7.86 5.70 11.25
N LEU A 364 8.39 4.52 11.57
CA LEU A 364 8.42 4.06 12.96
C LEU A 364 9.21 5.01 13.88
N ALA A 365 10.35 5.53 13.39
CA ALA A 365 11.12 6.51 14.16
C ALA A 365 10.38 7.85 14.31
N ALA A 366 9.66 8.31 13.27
CA ALA A 366 8.82 9.51 13.35
C ALA A 366 7.65 9.31 14.33
N THR A 367 7.04 8.12 14.35
CA THR A 367 6.01 7.73 15.31
C THR A 367 6.53 7.83 16.74
N PHE A 368 7.71 7.27 17.00
CA PHE A 368 8.35 7.41 18.33
C PHE A 368 8.59 8.88 18.71
N ALA A 369 9.05 9.71 17.78
CA ALA A 369 9.36 11.13 18.04
C ALA A 369 8.13 11.95 18.49
N VAL A 370 6.91 11.51 18.17
CA VAL A 370 5.67 12.20 18.54
C VAL A 370 4.88 11.50 19.66
N THR A 371 5.28 10.31 20.08
CA THR A 371 4.52 9.49 21.06
C THR A 371 4.26 10.20 22.37
N ASP A 372 5.17 11.05 22.86
CA ASP A 372 4.97 11.81 24.09
C ASP A 372 4.03 13.03 23.92
N LYS A 373 3.62 13.35 22.69
CA LYS A 373 2.76 14.50 22.37
C LYS A 373 1.31 14.11 22.11
N ILE A 374 1.08 12.87 21.68
CA ILE A 374 -0.25 12.32 21.35
C ILE A 374 -1.04 11.92 22.60
#